data_6325a119c7e163003befff4811f6f14f
#
_entry.id   6325a119c7e163003befff4811f6f14f
#
_cell.length_a   1.000
_cell.length_b   1.000
_cell.length_c   1.000
_cell.angle_alpha   90.00
_cell.angle_beta   90.00
_cell.angle_gamma   90.00
#
_symmetry.space_group_name_H-M   'P 1'
#
loop_
_entity.id
_entity.type
_entity.pdbx_description
1 polymer ?
#
loop_
_entity_poly.entity_id
_entity_poly.type
_entity_poly.pdbx_seq_one_letter_code
_entity_poly.pdbx_strand_id
1 'polypeptide(L)'
;MFNGRSYGNWLWNGIDNLFGHHDMAYYVGYKIAQLHYDAATDKQKAIKELIELDFMDEQAVERLVDGSGYFSANLDVLYENYQKNRPKVLAIEPFENGSQQVDPSIDEVTVRFTKPLDTLYRGFDFGPLGEQNAMKLTKYLGFSEDGKSVRFQVDLKPNTQYQLQLPSKFVDSDGNAIPPYLIDFKTSGN
;
A
#
# COMPACT_ATOMS: atom_id res chain seq x y z
N MET A 1 -0.93 -10.23 3.33
CA MET A 1 0.08 -10.71 4.28
C MET A 1 1.25 -9.74 4.46
N PHE A 2 1.53 -8.87 3.52
CA PHE A 2 2.49 -7.78 3.71
C PHE A 2 1.72 -6.48 3.95
N ASN A 3 1.36 -6.27 5.22
CA ASN A 3 0.85 -4.97 5.66
C ASN A 3 1.89 -3.93 5.31
N GLY A 4 1.52 -2.84 4.68
CA GLY A 4 2.40 -1.72 4.34
C GLY A 4 3.11 -1.05 5.55
N ARG A 5 3.09 -1.70 6.69
CA ARG A 5 3.85 -1.39 7.89
C ARG A 5 5.23 -2.03 7.74
N SER A 6 6.15 -1.22 7.30
CA SER A 6 7.61 -1.42 7.33
C SER A 6 8.13 -2.86 7.26
N TYR A 7 8.78 -3.23 6.16
CA TYR A 7 9.61 -4.45 6.07
C TYR A 7 10.58 -4.60 7.24
N GLY A 8 10.98 -3.49 7.89
CA GLY A 8 11.83 -3.48 9.06
C GLY A 8 11.30 -4.30 10.22
N ASN A 9 9.99 -4.30 10.45
CA ASN A 9 9.37 -5.08 11.54
C ASN A 9 9.39 -6.59 11.26
N TRP A 10 9.58 -7.00 10.01
CA TRP A 10 9.72 -8.39 9.62
C TRP A 10 11.17 -8.87 9.60
N LEU A 11 12.10 -7.97 9.25
CA LEU A 11 13.50 -8.31 9.03
C LEU A 11 14.38 -8.00 10.25
N TRP A 12 14.13 -6.89 10.96
CA TRP A 12 15.14 -6.38 11.90
C TRP A 12 14.64 -6.15 13.33
N ASN A 13 13.36 -5.83 13.52
CA ASN A 13 12.84 -5.38 14.81
C ASN A 13 11.60 -6.16 15.22
N GLY A 14 11.78 -7.14 16.07
CA GLY A 14 10.70 -7.97 16.54
C GLY A 14 9.86 -7.41 17.68
N ILE A 15 10.13 -6.20 18.15
CA ILE A 15 9.57 -5.74 19.43
C ILE A 15 8.08 -5.42 19.32
N ASP A 16 7.59 -4.98 18.15
CA ASP A 16 6.20 -4.52 17.98
C ASP A 16 5.41 -5.30 16.91
N ASN A 17 5.82 -6.51 16.55
CA ASN A 17 4.99 -7.35 15.69
C ASN A 17 4.01 -8.20 16.48
N LEU A 18 2.91 -8.61 15.83
CA LEU A 18 1.84 -9.41 16.44
C LEU A 18 2.32 -10.75 17.02
N PHE A 19 3.52 -11.20 16.68
CA PHE A 19 4.07 -12.50 17.05
C PHE A 19 5.12 -12.42 18.16
N GLY A 20 5.60 -11.21 18.49
CA GLY A 20 6.64 -11.02 19.53
C GLY A 20 7.99 -11.65 19.20
N HIS A 21 8.27 -11.96 17.94
CA HIS A 21 9.49 -12.63 17.49
C HIS A 21 10.25 -11.79 16.46
N HIS A 22 11.59 -11.90 16.52
CA HIS A 22 12.52 -11.31 15.55
C HIS A 22 12.64 -12.19 14.30
N ASP A 23 13.14 -11.62 13.22
CA ASP A 23 13.63 -12.36 12.04
C ASP A 23 12.59 -13.25 11.33
N MET A 24 11.32 -12.85 11.39
CA MET A 24 10.23 -13.64 10.82
C MET A 24 10.40 -13.93 9.32
N ALA A 25 10.98 -12.98 8.57
CA ALA A 25 11.22 -13.18 7.14
C ALA A 25 12.27 -14.26 6.88
N TYR A 26 13.31 -14.33 7.71
CA TYR A 26 14.32 -15.41 7.63
C TYR A 26 13.70 -16.77 7.94
N TYR A 27 12.82 -16.82 8.94
CA TYR A 27 12.11 -18.06 9.26
C TYR A 27 11.23 -18.53 8.09
N VAL A 28 10.50 -17.63 7.44
CA VAL A 28 9.69 -17.95 6.26
C VAL A 28 10.58 -18.47 5.12
N GLY A 29 11.66 -17.79 4.80
CA GLY A 29 12.62 -18.24 3.78
C GLY A 29 13.22 -19.63 4.11
N TYR A 30 13.63 -19.84 5.36
CA TYR A 30 14.10 -21.14 5.82
C TYR A 30 13.06 -22.24 5.64
N LYS A 31 11.81 -21.98 6.00
CA LYS A 31 10.72 -22.97 5.87
C LYS A 31 10.41 -23.30 4.41
N ILE A 32 10.41 -22.33 3.51
CA ILE A 32 10.24 -22.56 2.08
C ILE A 32 11.39 -23.44 1.55
N ALA A 33 12.65 -23.12 1.88
CA ALA A 33 13.81 -23.90 1.48
C ALA A 33 13.77 -25.33 2.06
N GLN A 34 13.39 -25.47 3.33
CA GLN A 34 13.23 -26.77 3.98
C GLN A 34 12.20 -27.63 3.28
N LEU A 35 11.01 -27.07 3.00
CA LEU A 35 9.92 -27.82 2.33
C LEU A 35 10.34 -28.25 0.91
N HIS A 36 10.99 -27.37 0.15
CA HIS A 36 11.55 -27.72 -1.16
C HIS A 36 12.55 -28.89 -1.05
N TYR A 37 13.49 -28.79 -0.11
CA TYR A 37 14.46 -29.86 0.14
C TYR A 37 13.78 -31.17 0.56
N ASP A 38 12.83 -31.13 1.51
CA ASP A 38 12.18 -32.31 2.05
C ASP A 38 11.33 -33.03 0.99
N ALA A 39 10.70 -32.31 0.08
CA ALA A 39 9.91 -32.87 -1.00
C ALA A 39 10.74 -33.48 -2.15
N ALA A 40 12.00 -33.04 -2.30
CA ALA A 40 12.85 -33.51 -3.40
C ALA A 40 13.31 -34.96 -3.25
N THR A 41 13.25 -35.76 -4.31
CA THR A 41 13.83 -37.11 -4.36
C THR A 41 15.34 -37.07 -4.47
N ASP A 42 15.89 -36.09 -5.21
CA ASP A 42 17.32 -35.83 -5.34
C ASP A 42 17.68 -34.63 -4.47
N LYS A 43 18.25 -34.91 -3.29
CA LYS A 43 18.64 -33.91 -2.29
C LYS A 43 19.82 -33.02 -2.77
N GLN A 44 20.74 -33.59 -3.53
CA GLN A 44 21.89 -32.84 -4.07
C GLN A 44 21.44 -31.81 -5.10
N LYS A 45 20.51 -32.21 -5.96
CA LYS A 45 19.91 -31.32 -6.92
C LYS A 45 19.13 -30.19 -6.23
N ALA A 46 18.32 -30.51 -5.21
CA ALA A 46 17.57 -29.50 -4.45
C ALA A 46 18.49 -28.47 -3.77
N ILE A 47 19.60 -28.92 -3.18
CA ILE A 47 20.61 -28.01 -2.59
C ILE A 47 21.18 -27.09 -3.67
N LYS A 48 21.53 -27.64 -4.84
CA LYS A 48 22.08 -26.87 -5.94
C LYS A 48 21.07 -25.81 -6.44
N GLU A 49 19.80 -26.17 -6.61
CA GLU A 49 18.72 -25.26 -7.01
C GLU A 49 18.57 -24.10 -6.02
N LEU A 50 18.66 -24.35 -4.70
CA LEU A 50 18.58 -23.31 -3.68
C LEU A 50 19.81 -22.38 -3.68
N ILE A 51 21.01 -22.90 -3.92
CA ILE A 51 22.26 -22.11 -3.95
C ILE A 51 22.35 -21.27 -5.22
N GLU A 52 21.92 -21.83 -6.35
CA GLU A 52 22.01 -21.18 -7.67
C GLU A 52 20.76 -20.34 -8.02
N LEU A 53 19.79 -20.22 -7.10
CA LEU A 53 18.60 -19.43 -7.33
C LEU A 53 18.97 -17.97 -7.59
N ASP A 54 18.59 -17.46 -8.76
CA ASP A 54 18.69 -16.03 -9.05
C ASP A 54 17.51 -15.29 -8.39
N PHE A 55 17.79 -14.59 -7.31
CA PHE A 55 16.78 -13.79 -6.60
C PHE A 55 16.30 -12.56 -7.38
N MET A 56 16.94 -12.20 -8.50
CA MET A 56 16.50 -11.14 -9.39
C MET A 56 15.54 -11.67 -10.48
N ASP A 57 15.48 -12.99 -10.68
CA ASP A 57 14.44 -13.64 -11.47
C ASP A 57 13.20 -13.91 -10.62
N GLU A 58 12.27 -12.95 -10.63
CA GLU A 58 11.02 -13.04 -9.88
C GLU A 58 10.24 -14.34 -10.18
N GLN A 59 10.24 -14.79 -11.44
CA GLN A 59 9.55 -16.02 -11.83
C GLN A 59 10.22 -17.27 -11.25
N ALA A 60 11.55 -17.29 -11.15
CA ALA A 60 12.27 -18.40 -10.52
C ALA A 60 11.96 -18.49 -9.02
N VAL A 61 11.95 -17.34 -8.35
CA VAL A 61 11.58 -17.25 -6.92
C VAL A 61 10.13 -17.70 -6.71
N GLU A 62 9.20 -17.24 -7.53
CA GLU A 62 7.79 -17.60 -7.47
C GLU A 62 7.58 -19.11 -7.64
N ARG A 63 8.21 -19.71 -8.66
CA ARG A 63 8.16 -21.18 -8.86
C ARG A 63 8.67 -21.95 -7.66
N LEU A 64 9.75 -21.50 -7.02
CA LEU A 64 10.27 -22.12 -5.81
C LEU A 64 9.27 -22.03 -4.66
N VAL A 65 8.70 -20.85 -4.43
CA VAL A 65 7.74 -20.60 -3.34
C VAL A 65 6.49 -21.43 -3.54
N ASP A 66 5.89 -21.40 -4.74
CA ASP A 66 4.68 -22.17 -5.06
C ASP A 66 4.94 -23.67 -5.00
N GLY A 67 6.06 -24.13 -5.55
CA GLY A 67 6.47 -25.53 -5.53
C GLY A 67 6.77 -26.07 -4.13
N SER A 68 7.10 -25.20 -3.16
CA SER A 68 7.34 -25.60 -1.77
C SER A 68 6.08 -26.01 -1.02
N GLY A 69 4.91 -25.55 -1.46
CA GLY A 69 3.63 -25.75 -0.75
C GLY A 69 3.54 -25.03 0.60
N TYR A 70 4.38 -24.03 0.85
CA TYR A 70 4.36 -23.27 2.10
C TYR A 70 3.07 -22.47 2.28
N PHE A 71 2.58 -21.88 1.20
CA PHE A 71 1.29 -21.19 1.18
C PHE A 71 0.16 -22.14 0.76
N SER A 72 -1.05 -21.87 1.21
CA SER A 72 -2.25 -22.65 0.89
C SER A 72 -2.75 -22.51 -0.55
N ALA A 73 -2.22 -21.55 -1.29
CA ALA A 73 -2.50 -21.28 -2.70
C ALA A 73 -1.27 -20.65 -3.34
N ASN A 74 -1.20 -20.72 -4.67
CA ASN A 74 -0.13 -20.08 -5.44
C ASN A 74 -0.10 -18.55 -5.21
N LEU A 75 1.07 -17.95 -5.35
CA LEU A 75 1.30 -16.53 -5.10
C LEU A 75 0.39 -15.64 -5.94
N ASP A 76 0.16 -16.00 -7.20
CA ASP A 76 -0.76 -15.27 -8.09
C ASP A 76 -2.16 -15.17 -7.51
N VAL A 77 -2.71 -16.29 -7.01
CA VAL A 77 -4.05 -16.33 -6.41
C VAL A 77 -4.09 -15.50 -5.13
N LEU A 78 -3.05 -15.59 -4.31
CA LEU A 78 -2.94 -14.79 -3.09
C LEU A 78 -2.84 -13.31 -3.39
N TYR A 79 -2.07 -12.95 -4.43
CA TYR A 79 -1.92 -11.56 -4.88
C TYR A 79 -3.23 -11.01 -5.46
N GLU A 80 -3.91 -11.75 -6.31
CA GLU A 80 -5.24 -11.35 -6.82
C GLU A 80 -6.25 -11.13 -5.71
N ASN A 81 -6.30 -12.03 -4.73
CA ASN A 81 -7.18 -11.89 -3.57
C ASN A 81 -6.83 -10.65 -2.74
N TYR A 82 -5.54 -10.38 -2.55
CA TYR A 82 -5.09 -9.15 -1.91
C TYR A 82 -5.56 -7.92 -2.68
N GLN A 83 -5.35 -7.86 -4.01
CA GLN A 83 -5.76 -6.72 -4.85
C GLN A 83 -7.27 -6.48 -4.85
N LYS A 84 -8.08 -7.56 -4.83
CA LYS A 84 -9.54 -7.47 -4.74
C LYS A 84 -10.00 -6.93 -3.37
N ASN A 85 -9.28 -7.28 -2.32
CA ASN A 85 -9.64 -6.93 -0.95
C ASN A 85 -9.11 -5.58 -0.47
N ARG A 86 -8.19 -4.94 -1.21
CA ARG A 86 -7.66 -3.62 -0.84
C ARG A 86 -8.76 -2.57 -0.77
N PRO A 87 -8.76 -1.69 0.23
CA PRO A 87 -9.54 -0.47 0.17
C PRO A 87 -9.05 0.40 -1.00
N LYS A 88 -9.96 1.17 -1.58
CA LYS A 88 -9.67 2.07 -2.71
C LYS A 88 -10.27 3.44 -2.44
N VAL A 89 -9.69 4.48 -3.04
CA VAL A 89 -10.36 5.78 -3.11
C VAL A 89 -11.59 5.64 -4.01
N LEU A 90 -12.73 6.03 -3.50
CA LEU A 90 -14.02 5.98 -4.19
C LEU A 90 -14.34 7.30 -4.87
N ALA A 91 -14.11 8.41 -4.18
CA ALA A 91 -14.43 9.75 -4.66
C ALA A 91 -13.59 10.81 -3.95
N ILE A 92 -13.43 11.95 -4.61
CA ILE A 92 -13.00 13.22 -4.04
C ILE A 92 -14.19 14.17 -4.10
N GLU A 93 -14.52 14.82 -3.00
CA GLU A 93 -15.61 15.78 -2.92
C GLU A 93 -15.08 17.14 -2.45
N PRO A 94 -15.62 18.27 -2.99
CA PRO A 94 -16.81 18.41 -3.84
C PRO A 94 -16.52 18.41 -5.35
N PHE A 95 -15.37 17.93 -5.81
CA PHE A 95 -15.01 17.89 -7.23
C PHE A 95 -14.56 16.49 -7.67
N GLU A 96 -14.60 16.24 -8.98
CA GLU A 96 -14.06 15.00 -9.56
C GLU A 96 -12.56 15.10 -9.76
N ASN A 97 -11.83 14.01 -9.44
CA ASN A 97 -10.40 13.94 -9.71
C ASN A 97 -10.11 14.07 -11.21
N GLY A 98 -9.10 14.86 -11.58
CA GLY A 98 -8.79 15.20 -12.97
C GLY A 98 -9.54 16.44 -13.50
N SER A 99 -10.45 17.03 -12.73
CA SER A 99 -11.17 18.23 -13.13
C SER A 99 -10.22 19.40 -13.45
N GLN A 100 -10.54 20.15 -14.53
CA GLN A 100 -9.78 21.30 -14.98
C GLN A 100 -10.45 22.66 -14.65
N GLN A 101 -11.56 22.62 -13.93
CA GLN A 101 -12.40 23.78 -13.63
C GLN A 101 -12.93 23.74 -12.19
N VAL A 102 -12.08 23.37 -11.23
CA VAL A 102 -12.45 23.34 -9.82
C VAL A 102 -12.61 24.76 -9.29
N ASP A 103 -13.67 25.02 -8.55
CA ASP A 103 -13.89 26.33 -7.93
C ASP A 103 -12.81 26.61 -6.87
N PRO A 104 -12.00 27.69 -7.01
CA PRO A 104 -10.98 28.04 -6.04
C PRO A 104 -11.52 28.47 -4.67
N SER A 105 -12.83 28.76 -4.54
CA SER A 105 -13.48 29.08 -3.26
C SER A 105 -13.72 27.86 -2.37
N ILE A 106 -13.49 26.64 -2.86
CA ILE A 106 -13.57 25.41 -2.06
C ILE A 106 -12.52 25.47 -0.95
N ASP A 107 -12.99 25.35 0.28
CA ASP A 107 -12.16 25.40 1.49
C ASP A 107 -12.11 24.05 2.23
N GLU A 108 -12.91 23.06 1.84
CA GLU A 108 -12.92 21.71 2.42
C GLU A 108 -12.92 20.65 1.30
N VAL A 109 -12.08 19.64 1.49
CA VAL A 109 -12.01 18.46 0.62
C VAL A 109 -12.21 17.21 1.46
N THR A 110 -13.03 16.29 0.92
CA THR A 110 -13.29 14.98 1.49
C THR A 110 -12.79 13.90 0.54
N VAL A 111 -12.00 12.97 1.05
CA VAL A 111 -11.62 11.74 0.34
C VAL A 111 -12.46 10.59 0.88
N ARG A 112 -13.20 9.90 0.01
CA ARG A 112 -14.01 8.72 0.37
C ARG A 112 -13.32 7.43 -0.04
N PHE A 113 -13.50 6.39 0.78
CA PHE A 113 -12.91 5.07 0.58
C PHE A 113 -13.98 3.98 0.48
N THR A 114 -13.65 2.89 -0.20
CA THR A 114 -14.56 1.73 -0.35
C THR A 114 -14.75 0.94 0.94
N LYS A 115 -13.81 1.04 1.88
CA LYS A 115 -13.80 0.34 3.18
C LYS A 115 -13.37 1.29 4.30
N PRO A 116 -13.72 0.98 5.57
CA PRO A 116 -13.16 1.69 6.72
C PRO A 116 -11.63 1.57 6.76
N LEU A 117 -10.97 2.67 7.10
CA LEU A 117 -9.51 2.71 7.26
C LEU A 117 -9.12 2.86 8.74
N ASP A 118 -7.91 2.41 9.07
CA ASP A 118 -7.26 2.74 10.33
C ASP A 118 -7.01 4.26 10.38
N THR A 119 -7.56 4.91 11.42
CA THR A 119 -7.54 6.37 11.56
C THR A 119 -6.22 6.91 12.14
N LEU A 120 -5.27 6.03 12.48
CA LEU A 120 -3.98 6.43 13.05
C LEU A 120 -3.05 7.08 12.01
N TYR A 121 -3.12 6.67 10.74
CA TYR A 121 -2.29 7.24 9.69
C TYR A 121 -2.95 8.44 9.02
N ARG A 122 -2.20 9.55 8.85
CA ARG A 122 -2.71 10.85 8.34
C ARG A 122 -1.77 11.52 7.33
N GLY A 123 -0.73 10.83 6.86
CA GLY A 123 0.29 11.44 6.00
C GLY A 123 -0.15 11.52 4.55
N PHE A 124 0.29 12.58 3.88
CA PHE A 124 0.18 12.77 2.44
C PHE A 124 1.58 13.05 1.89
N ASP A 125 1.81 12.69 0.64
CA ASP A 125 3.06 12.95 -0.05
C ASP A 125 2.82 13.96 -1.19
N PHE A 126 3.89 14.57 -1.70
CA PHE A 126 3.81 15.41 -2.88
C PHE A 126 3.54 14.56 -4.13
N GLY A 127 2.77 15.11 -5.06
CA GLY A 127 2.61 14.51 -6.38
C GLY A 127 3.85 14.72 -7.27
N PRO A 128 3.85 14.16 -8.48
CA PRO A 128 4.95 14.27 -9.44
C PRO A 128 5.38 15.70 -9.80
N LEU A 129 4.47 16.68 -9.69
CA LEU A 129 4.78 18.10 -9.95
C LEU A 129 5.52 18.76 -8.78
N GLY A 130 5.73 18.05 -7.68
CA GLY A 130 6.50 18.54 -6.53
C GLY A 130 5.74 19.47 -5.60
N GLU A 131 6.46 20.03 -4.62
CA GLU A 131 5.92 20.84 -3.53
C GLU A 131 5.19 22.11 -4.01
N GLN A 132 5.69 22.74 -5.09
CA GLN A 132 5.11 23.98 -5.64
C GLN A 132 3.67 23.82 -6.16
N ASN A 133 3.28 22.59 -6.50
CA ASN A 133 1.93 22.22 -6.94
C ASN A 133 1.15 21.43 -5.88
N ALA A 134 1.69 21.34 -4.67
CA ALA A 134 1.00 20.63 -3.59
C ALA A 134 -0.27 21.38 -3.18
N MET A 135 -1.38 20.66 -3.06
CA MET A 135 -2.58 21.19 -2.43
C MET A 135 -2.29 21.47 -0.95
N LYS A 136 -2.35 22.77 -0.58
CA LYS A 136 -2.03 23.20 0.79
C LYS A 136 -3.14 22.79 1.75
N LEU A 137 -2.84 21.83 2.61
CA LEU A 137 -3.70 21.42 3.71
C LEU A 137 -3.53 22.40 4.87
N THR A 138 -4.58 23.15 5.20
CA THR A 138 -4.54 24.15 6.28
C THR A 138 -4.97 23.58 7.61
N LYS A 139 -5.87 22.57 7.60
CA LYS A 139 -6.34 21.91 8.81
C LYS A 139 -6.80 20.49 8.51
N TYR A 140 -6.40 19.54 9.36
CA TYR A 140 -6.95 18.19 9.37
C TYR A 140 -8.26 18.17 10.19
N LEU A 141 -9.36 17.72 9.59
CA LEU A 141 -10.69 17.68 10.22
C LEU A 141 -11.04 16.28 10.76
N GLY A 142 -10.29 15.26 10.37
CA GLY A 142 -10.47 13.91 10.89
C GLY A 142 -11.15 12.95 9.93
N PHE A 143 -11.20 11.70 10.38
CA PHE A 143 -12.01 10.67 9.75
C PHE A 143 -13.47 10.77 10.18
N SER A 144 -14.38 10.28 9.32
CA SER A 144 -15.78 10.01 9.69
C SER A 144 -15.86 8.89 10.74
N GLU A 145 -16.97 8.82 11.48
CA GLU A 145 -17.20 7.78 12.51
C GLU A 145 -17.09 6.35 11.94
N ASP A 146 -17.52 6.15 10.69
CA ASP A 146 -17.43 4.87 10.01
C ASP A 146 -16.05 4.59 9.38
N GLY A 147 -15.09 5.49 9.52
CA GLY A 147 -13.73 5.38 8.98
C GLY A 147 -13.64 5.39 7.45
N LYS A 148 -14.74 5.66 6.72
CA LYS A 148 -14.79 5.59 5.25
C LYS A 148 -14.52 6.91 4.55
N SER A 149 -14.27 7.98 5.27
CA SER A 149 -13.84 9.24 4.68
C SER A 149 -12.89 9.99 5.59
N VAL A 150 -12.03 10.81 4.97
CA VAL A 150 -11.15 11.75 5.67
C VAL A 150 -11.39 13.13 5.10
N ARG A 151 -11.41 14.16 5.98
CA ARG A 151 -11.66 15.56 5.62
C ARG A 151 -10.52 16.46 6.06
N PHE A 152 -10.28 17.48 5.25
CA PHE A 152 -9.29 18.51 5.53
C PHE A 152 -9.65 19.83 4.87
N GLN A 153 -9.24 20.93 5.50
CA GLN A 153 -9.35 22.26 4.92
C GLN A 153 -8.17 22.53 4.00
N VAL A 154 -8.46 23.27 2.93
CA VAL A 154 -7.49 23.63 1.89
C VAL A 154 -7.50 25.14 1.63
N ASP A 155 -6.43 25.64 1.02
CA ASP A 155 -6.30 26.99 0.53
C ASP A 155 -5.93 26.91 -0.96
N LEU A 156 -6.90 27.18 -1.83
CA LEU A 156 -6.75 27.06 -3.28
C LEU A 156 -6.64 28.45 -3.92
N LYS A 157 -5.74 28.55 -4.91
CA LYS A 157 -5.57 29.76 -5.72
C LYS A 157 -6.21 29.57 -7.11
N PRO A 158 -6.74 30.62 -7.74
CA PRO A 158 -7.22 30.54 -9.11
C PRO A 158 -6.13 30.11 -10.10
N ASN A 159 -6.54 29.51 -11.23
CA ASN A 159 -5.67 29.09 -12.35
C ASN A 159 -4.49 28.19 -11.96
N THR A 160 -4.59 27.42 -10.90
CA THR A 160 -3.47 26.66 -10.33
C THR A 160 -3.71 25.16 -10.50
N GLN A 161 -2.66 24.45 -10.97
CA GLN A 161 -2.63 22.99 -10.99
C GLN A 161 -2.21 22.48 -9.61
N TYR A 162 -2.99 21.57 -9.04
CA TYR A 162 -2.75 20.98 -7.74
C TYR A 162 -2.58 19.47 -7.80
N GLN A 163 -1.68 18.96 -6.98
CA GLN A 163 -1.50 17.53 -6.75
C GLN A 163 -1.35 17.22 -5.28
N LEU A 164 -1.88 16.05 -4.87
CA LEU A 164 -1.67 15.47 -3.55
C LEU A 164 -1.65 13.94 -3.68
N GLN A 165 -0.60 13.32 -3.17
CA GLN A 165 -0.45 11.87 -3.22
C GLN A 165 -0.92 11.22 -1.91
N LEU A 166 -1.89 10.30 -2.01
CA LEU A 166 -2.20 9.37 -0.93
C LEU A 166 -1.28 8.15 -1.06
N PRO A 167 -0.36 7.93 -0.11
CA PRO A 167 0.54 6.78 -0.16
C PRO A 167 -0.15 5.49 0.30
N SER A 168 0.48 4.34 0.03
CA SER A 168 0.02 3.02 0.49
C SER A 168 0.09 2.82 2.02
N LYS A 169 0.27 3.88 2.80
CA LYS A 169 0.26 3.81 4.27
C LYS A 169 -1.15 3.87 4.87
N PHE A 170 -2.15 4.28 4.08
CA PHE A 170 -3.55 4.15 4.47
C PHE A 170 -3.96 2.69 4.38
N VAL A 171 -4.32 2.09 5.50
CA VAL A 171 -4.64 0.66 5.62
C VAL A 171 -6.01 0.45 6.26
N ASP A 172 -6.67 -0.66 5.95
CA ASP A 172 -7.86 -1.11 6.67
C ASP A 172 -7.48 -1.86 7.97
N SER A 173 -8.45 -2.31 8.74
CA SER A 173 -8.24 -3.07 9.99
C SER A 173 -7.48 -4.38 9.79
N ASP A 174 -7.57 -4.96 8.60
CA ASP A 174 -6.87 -6.19 8.24
C ASP A 174 -5.45 -5.89 7.73
N GLY A 175 -5.08 -4.60 7.62
CA GLY A 175 -3.81 -4.11 7.16
C GLY A 175 -3.64 -4.10 5.65
N ASN A 176 -4.72 -4.24 4.87
CA ASN A 176 -4.64 -4.07 3.43
C ASN A 176 -4.48 -2.59 3.11
N ALA A 177 -3.42 -2.26 2.40
CA ALA A 177 -3.10 -0.88 2.02
C ALA A 177 -3.88 -0.44 0.79
N ILE A 178 -4.28 0.84 0.71
CA ILE A 178 -4.77 1.41 -0.54
C ILE A 178 -3.66 1.35 -1.62
N PRO A 179 -4.00 1.21 -2.91
CA PRO A 179 -3.07 1.58 -3.97
C PRO A 179 -2.69 3.06 -3.82
N PRO A 180 -1.44 3.47 -4.12
CA PRO A 180 -1.11 4.88 -4.20
C PRO A 180 -2.11 5.60 -5.10
N TYR A 181 -2.65 6.73 -4.64
CA TYR A 181 -3.67 7.46 -5.37
C TYR A 181 -3.28 8.94 -5.49
N LEU A 182 -3.20 9.43 -6.71
CA LEU A 182 -2.91 10.83 -6.99
C LEU A 182 -4.22 11.61 -7.14
N ILE A 183 -4.42 12.58 -6.26
CA ILE A 183 -5.40 13.64 -6.47
C ILE A 183 -4.73 14.66 -7.38
N ASP A 184 -5.33 14.95 -8.53
CA ASP A 184 -4.81 15.85 -9.55
C ASP A 184 -5.96 16.67 -10.13
N PHE A 185 -5.87 18.00 -10.08
CA PHE A 185 -6.90 18.89 -10.59
C PHE A 185 -6.36 20.29 -10.85
N LYS A 186 -7.10 21.07 -11.63
CA LYS A 186 -6.82 22.47 -11.86
C LYS A 186 -8.00 23.35 -11.47
N THR A 187 -7.72 24.44 -10.78
CA THR A 187 -8.73 25.45 -10.43
C THR A 187 -9.08 26.33 -11.61
N SER A 188 -10.33 26.81 -11.63
CA SER A 188 -10.80 27.84 -12.57
C SER A 188 -10.13 29.19 -12.35
N GLY A 189 -10.35 30.12 -13.28
CA GLY A 189 -9.74 31.46 -13.24
C GLY A 189 -10.48 32.47 -12.34
N ASN A 190 -11.63 32.11 -11.82
CA ASN A 190 -12.47 32.99 -11.00
C ASN A 190 -12.94 32.24 -9.77
#